data_b79477144090b1326dc0222e62ba5ba6
#
_entry.id   b79477144090b1326dc0222e62ba5ba6
#
_cell.length_a   1.000
_cell.length_b   1.000
_cell.length_c   1.000
_cell.angle_alpha   90.00
_cell.angle_beta   90.00
_cell.angle_gamma   90.00
#
_symmetry.space_group_name_H-M   'P 1'
#
loop_
_entity.id
_entity.type
_entity.pdbx_description
1 polymer ?
#
loop_
_entity_poly.entity_id
_entity_poly.type
_entity_poly.pdbx_seq_one_letter_code
_entity_poly.pdbx_strand_id
1 'polypeptide(L)'
;MGKNNIIDLLVNIIIAFIILISFDNCAKRNAREDKIDSSLIQLKTLGIFYCNPIKTAEYLKVKICLRQLDTFANDAELVRLSKDDKSPIIRLYAFQVLLNRNYQKAESIAFRELTDTISVPISYVSFYERIGEDNISNLRINLLAKYCKKHRISTNKLDRVLLRSLGLKNIDYYKQLFLRIPPSERYYYLVKRHYVVDKNPYALVLLAKYHKPSDRVLVNEALKTFEKIEEACRNIADVSYKPVLPDEDLFPMSLLAVSYWPDESFRKTLEDISKLYLYKADDFSPTLDYLYQALMAYNDEWSYRIIKDSFNYQKRSMN
;
A
#
# COMPACT_ATOMS: atom_id res chain seq x y z
N MET A 1 -39.21 69.25 7.36
CA MET A 1 -38.50 68.03 7.74
C MET A 1 -37.05 68.25 7.49
N GLY A 2 -36.25 68.34 8.59
CA GLY A 2 -34.86 68.76 8.50
C GLY A 2 -33.93 67.71 7.85
N LYS A 3 -32.92 68.14 7.16
CA LYS A 3 -31.88 67.33 6.52
C LYS A 3 -31.27 66.21 7.44
N ASN A 4 -31.28 66.45 8.76
CA ASN A 4 -30.79 65.49 9.78
C ASN A 4 -31.67 64.21 9.85
N ASN A 5 -33.00 64.33 9.73
CA ASN A 5 -33.89 63.17 9.82
C ASN A 5 -33.74 62.15 8.62
N ILE A 6 -33.29 62.65 7.46
CA ILE A 6 -33.05 61.82 6.29
C ILE A 6 -31.71 61.05 6.45
N ILE A 7 -30.73 61.72 7.05
CA ILE A 7 -29.42 61.08 7.30
C ILE A 7 -29.57 59.98 8.35
N ASP A 8 -30.29 60.27 9.46
CA ASP A 8 -30.53 59.27 10.48
C ASP A 8 -31.35 58.06 9.97
N LEU A 9 -32.32 58.28 9.08
CA LEU A 9 -33.08 57.23 8.46
C LEU A 9 -32.18 56.36 7.55
N LEU A 10 -31.28 56.96 6.76
CA LEU A 10 -30.35 56.23 5.90
C LEU A 10 -29.33 55.41 6.72
N VAL A 11 -28.81 56.00 7.81
CA VAL A 11 -27.88 55.27 8.72
C VAL A 11 -28.61 54.07 9.34
N ASN A 12 -29.84 54.19 9.81
CA ASN A 12 -30.61 53.09 10.37
C ASN A 12 -30.88 52.00 9.35
N ILE A 13 -31.20 52.34 8.09
CA ILE A 13 -31.39 51.38 7.01
C ILE A 13 -30.09 50.63 6.71
N ILE A 14 -28.93 51.32 6.68
CA ILE A 14 -27.63 50.70 6.45
C ILE A 14 -27.29 49.73 7.60
N ILE A 15 -27.52 50.15 8.84
CA ILE A 15 -27.29 49.28 10.03
C ILE A 15 -28.19 48.03 9.96
N ALA A 16 -29.48 48.22 9.68
CA ALA A 16 -30.40 47.07 9.56
C ALA A 16 -29.95 46.10 8.45
N PHE A 17 -29.47 46.62 7.31
CA PHE A 17 -29.00 45.82 6.21
C PHE A 17 -27.69 45.04 6.56
N ILE A 18 -26.76 45.67 7.27
CA ILE A 18 -25.55 45.03 7.78
C ILE A 18 -25.90 43.91 8.77
N ILE A 19 -26.85 44.15 9.68
CA ILE A 19 -27.35 43.16 10.65
C ILE A 19 -27.98 41.98 9.89
N LEU A 20 -28.85 42.21 8.91
CA LEU A 20 -29.49 41.17 8.10
C LEU A 20 -28.45 40.31 7.34
N ILE A 21 -27.47 40.92 6.72
CA ILE A 21 -26.38 40.20 6.04
C ILE A 21 -25.59 39.39 7.05
N SER A 22 -25.32 39.91 8.25
CA SER A 22 -24.60 39.20 9.28
C SER A 22 -25.37 37.99 9.80
N PHE A 23 -26.69 38.10 9.99
CA PHE A 23 -27.54 36.97 10.36
C PHE A 23 -27.63 35.91 9.29
N ASP A 24 -27.80 36.30 8.00
CA ASP A 24 -27.82 35.34 6.87
C ASP A 24 -26.46 34.58 6.75
N ASN A 25 -25.33 35.29 6.89
CA ASN A 25 -24.01 34.68 6.88
C ASN A 25 -23.80 33.73 8.08
N CYS A 26 -24.32 34.08 9.27
CA CYS A 26 -24.24 33.22 10.46
C CYS A 26 -25.09 31.95 10.27
N ALA A 27 -26.33 32.08 9.76
CA ALA A 27 -27.19 30.94 9.48
C ALA A 27 -26.58 30.00 8.42
N LYS A 28 -26.01 30.55 7.33
CA LYS A 28 -25.32 29.77 6.31
C LYS A 28 -24.07 29.06 6.84
N ARG A 29 -23.32 29.71 7.73
CA ARG A 29 -22.16 29.13 8.39
C ARG A 29 -22.57 27.96 9.28
N ASN A 30 -23.57 28.11 10.12
CA ASN A 30 -24.08 27.04 10.98
C ASN A 30 -24.54 25.82 10.15
N ALA A 31 -25.35 26.04 9.09
CA ALA A 31 -25.81 24.98 8.20
C ALA A 31 -24.66 24.26 7.49
N ARG A 32 -23.57 24.97 7.19
CA ARG A 32 -22.35 24.37 6.63
C ARG A 32 -21.63 23.49 7.66
N GLU A 33 -21.43 24.00 8.86
CA GLU A 33 -20.79 23.27 9.97
C GLU A 33 -21.59 22.02 10.33
N ASP A 34 -22.92 22.10 10.42
CA ASP A 34 -23.81 20.95 10.66
C ASP A 34 -23.65 19.84 9.60
N LYS A 35 -23.47 20.20 8.33
CA LYS A 35 -23.24 19.24 7.24
C LYS A 35 -21.90 18.51 7.38
N ILE A 36 -20.84 19.23 7.75
CA ILE A 36 -19.52 18.65 8.01
C ILE A 36 -19.61 17.70 9.20
N ASP A 37 -20.14 18.16 10.33
CA ASP A 37 -20.21 17.38 11.57
C ASP A 37 -21.06 16.12 11.40
N SER A 38 -22.21 16.23 10.75
CA SER A 38 -23.06 15.08 10.41
C SER A 38 -22.27 14.04 9.59
N SER A 39 -21.51 14.47 8.60
CA SER A 39 -20.68 13.58 7.78
C SER A 39 -19.58 12.90 8.59
N LEU A 40 -18.90 13.65 9.47
CA LEU A 40 -17.85 13.12 10.33
C LEU A 40 -18.39 12.09 11.33
N ILE A 41 -19.53 12.37 11.96
CA ILE A 41 -20.21 11.43 12.85
C ILE A 41 -20.55 10.14 12.11
N GLN A 42 -21.15 10.25 10.92
CA GLN A 42 -21.54 9.09 10.14
C GLN A 42 -20.33 8.24 9.70
N LEU A 43 -19.25 8.86 9.21
CA LEU A 43 -18.01 8.15 8.84
C LEU A 43 -17.37 7.47 10.06
N LYS A 44 -17.35 8.14 11.21
CA LYS A 44 -16.84 7.56 12.45
C LYS A 44 -17.67 6.38 12.93
N THR A 45 -19.00 6.45 12.81
CA THR A 45 -19.92 5.36 13.19
C THR A 45 -19.74 4.14 12.32
N LEU A 46 -19.47 4.32 11.02
CA LEU A 46 -19.18 3.20 10.11
C LEU A 46 -17.87 2.49 10.48
N GLY A 47 -16.86 3.21 10.97
CA GLY A 47 -15.63 2.65 11.54
C GLY A 47 -14.72 1.88 10.58
N ILE A 48 -15.02 1.84 9.28
CA ILE A 48 -14.32 1.04 8.26
C ILE A 48 -13.88 1.96 7.12
N PHE A 49 -12.66 1.74 6.62
CA PHE A 49 -12.18 2.38 5.41
C PHE A 49 -12.35 1.47 4.19
N TYR A 50 -13.01 1.96 3.16
CA TYR A 50 -13.25 1.21 1.92
C TYR A 50 -12.16 1.50 0.90
N CYS A 51 -11.28 0.52 0.67
CA CYS A 51 -10.15 0.64 -0.26
C CYS A 51 -10.58 0.68 -1.73
N ASN A 52 -11.72 0.08 -2.05
CA ASN A 52 -12.28 0.03 -3.40
C ASN A 52 -13.77 0.36 -3.39
N PRO A 53 -14.32 0.91 -4.51
CA PRO A 53 -15.76 1.14 -4.65
C PRO A 53 -16.54 -0.17 -4.61
N ILE A 54 -17.52 -0.26 -3.71
CA ILE A 54 -18.45 -1.39 -3.60
C ILE A 54 -19.86 -0.87 -3.80
N LYS A 55 -20.77 -1.73 -4.27
CA LYS A 55 -22.19 -1.38 -4.38
C LYS A 55 -22.97 -1.81 -3.12
N THR A 56 -22.45 -1.50 -1.92
CA THR A 56 -23.19 -1.72 -0.67
C THR A 56 -23.86 -0.43 -0.19
N ALA A 57 -24.88 -0.59 0.66
CA ALA A 57 -25.58 0.56 1.25
C ALA A 57 -24.62 1.40 2.13
N GLU A 58 -23.71 0.76 2.84
CA GLU A 58 -22.71 1.40 3.68
C GLU A 58 -21.74 2.24 2.85
N TYR A 59 -21.24 1.71 1.74
CA TYR A 59 -20.37 2.47 0.84
C TYR A 59 -21.10 3.65 0.19
N LEU A 60 -22.40 3.52 -0.11
CA LEU A 60 -23.19 4.65 -0.62
C LEU A 60 -23.28 5.76 0.43
N LYS A 61 -23.43 5.43 1.72
CA LYS A 61 -23.38 6.42 2.82
C LYS A 61 -22.01 7.12 2.86
N VAL A 62 -20.92 6.36 2.80
CA VAL A 62 -19.55 6.92 2.71
C VAL A 62 -19.44 7.90 1.54
N LYS A 63 -19.91 7.51 0.35
CA LYS A 63 -19.87 8.36 -0.85
C LYS A 63 -20.63 9.67 -0.68
N ILE A 64 -21.76 9.65 0.02
CA ILE A 64 -22.53 10.86 0.35
C ILE A 64 -21.73 11.77 1.28
N CYS A 65 -21.16 11.20 2.37
CA CYS A 65 -20.33 11.95 3.32
C CYS A 65 -19.10 12.58 2.64
N LEU A 66 -18.41 11.83 1.77
CA LEU A 66 -17.27 12.37 1.02
C LEU A 66 -17.66 13.53 0.10
N ARG A 67 -18.80 13.46 -0.56
CA ARG A 67 -19.31 14.58 -1.36
C ARG A 67 -19.65 15.80 -0.49
N GLN A 68 -20.22 15.59 0.70
CA GLN A 68 -20.51 16.68 1.63
C GLN A 68 -19.22 17.32 2.15
N LEU A 69 -18.22 16.52 2.56
CA LEU A 69 -16.91 17.04 2.93
C LEU A 69 -16.24 17.81 1.76
N ASP A 70 -16.33 17.27 0.55
CA ASP A 70 -15.80 17.94 -0.63
C ASP A 70 -16.51 19.26 -0.94
N THR A 71 -17.80 19.36 -0.70
CA THR A 71 -18.60 20.56 -0.97
C THR A 71 -18.44 21.62 0.13
N PHE A 72 -18.46 21.21 1.40
CA PHE A 72 -18.60 22.13 2.53
C PHE A 72 -17.30 22.38 3.30
N ALA A 73 -16.39 21.42 3.42
CA ALA A 73 -15.11 21.64 4.09
C ALA A 73 -14.13 22.42 3.17
N ASN A 74 -13.38 23.37 3.72
CA ASN A 74 -12.29 23.99 2.99
C ASN A 74 -10.97 23.19 3.12
N ASP A 75 -9.95 23.56 2.32
CA ASP A 75 -8.66 22.85 2.33
C ASP A 75 -7.97 22.86 3.70
N ALA A 76 -8.08 23.97 4.47
CA ALA A 76 -7.45 24.07 5.79
C ALA A 76 -8.12 23.12 6.79
N GLU A 77 -9.44 22.99 6.74
CA GLU A 77 -10.22 22.03 7.52
C GLU A 77 -9.86 20.59 7.15
N LEU A 78 -9.79 20.27 5.85
CA LEU A 78 -9.39 18.95 5.38
C LEU A 78 -7.95 18.59 5.80
N VAL A 79 -7.01 19.55 5.73
CA VAL A 79 -5.64 19.38 6.23
C VAL A 79 -5.64 19.10 7.72
N ARG A 80 -6.40 19.86 8.52
CA ARG A 80 -6.53 19.64 9.96
C ARG A 80 -7.11 18.25 10.25
N LEU A 81 -8.25 17.92 9.65
CA LEU A 81 -8.90 16.61 9.84
C LEU A 81 -7.99 15.45 9.44
N SER A 82 -7.22 15.60 8.36
CA SER A 82 -6.33 14.52 7.89
C SER A 82 -5.09 14.30 8.75
N LYS A 83 -4.73 15.22 9.66
CA LYS A 83 -3.57 15.11 10.55
C LYS A 83 -3.95 14.87 11.99
N ASP A 84 -4.83 15.73 12.51
CA ASP A 84 -4.99 15.96 13.95
C ASP A 84 -6.28 15.33 14.49
N ASP A 85 -7.13 14.73 13.62
CA ASP A 85 -8.36 14.11 14.13
C ASP A 85 -8.02 12.83 14.92
N LYS A 86 -8.71 12.64 16.05
CA LYS A 86 -8.55 11.47 16.91
C LYS A 86 -9.04 10.17 16.25
N SER A 87 -9.89 10.26 15.24
CA SER A 87 -10.40 9.12 14.51
C SER A 87 -9.52 8.81 13.29
N PRO A 88 -8.85 7.65 13.25
CA PRO A 88 -8.06 7.21 12.10
C PRO A 88 -8.86 7.20 10.79
N ILE A 89 -10.13 6.83 10.88
CA ILE A 89 -11.08 6.81 9.73
C ILE A 89 -11.28 8.21 9.17
N ILE A 90 -11.50 9.20 10.04
CA ILE A 90 -11.67 10.61 9.61
C ILE A 90 -10.39 11.09 8.93
N ARG A 91 -9.21 10.79 9.51
CA ARG A 91 -7.92 11.17 8.90
C ARG A 91 -7.77 10.65 7.47
N LEU A 92 -8.18 9.41 7.23
CA LEU A 92 -8.07 8.80 5.88
C LEU A 92 -9.08 9.38 4.91
N TYR A 93 -10.35 9.54 5.31
CA TYR A 93 -11.35 10.08 4.41
C TYR A 93 -11.13 11.57 4.11
N ALA A 94 -10.71 12.37 5.09
CA ALA A 94 -10.31 13.74 4.86
C ALA A 94 -9.09 13.84 3.92
N PHE A 95 -8.10 12.94 4.09
CA PHE A 95 -6.97 12.82 3.16
C PHE A 95 -7.42 12.46 1.75
N GLN A 96 -8.35 11.52 1.59
CA GLN A 96 -8.87 11.11 0.29
C GLN A 96 -9.59 12.27 -0.42
N VAL A 97 -10.40 13.05 0.29
CA VAL A 97 -11.06 14.25 -0.27
C VAL A 97 -10.00 15.29 -0.66
N LEU A 98 -9.05 15.57 0.25
CA LEU A 98 -7.97 16.53 -0.03
C LEU A 98 -7.12 16.11 -1.23
N LEU A 99 -6.82 14.82 -1.38
CA LEU A 99 -6.04 14.29 -2.50
C LEU A 99 -6.71 14.59 -3.85
N ASN A 100 -8.03 14.45 -3.92
CA ASN A 100 -8.78 14.74 -5.13
C ASN A 100 -8.87 16.24 -5.44
N ARG A 101 -8.85 17.09 -4.42
CA ARG A 101 -8.99 18.55 -4.55
C ARG A 101 -7.64 19.26 -4.66
N ASN A 102 -6.67 18.87 -3.83
CA ASN A 102 -5.37 19.51 -3.72
C ASN A 102 -4.26 18.47 -3.51
N TYR A 103 -3.82 17.88 -4.62
CA TYR A 103 -2.78 16.85 -4.64
C TYR A 103 -1.52 17.27 -3.85
N GLN A 104 -1.03 18.50 -4.01
CA GLN A 104 0.21 18.95 -3.39
C GLN A 104 0.14 18.97 -1.85
N LYS A 105 -1.00 19.41 -1.30
CA LYS A 105 -1.21 19.38 0.14
C LYS A 105 -1.32 17.94 0.67
N ALA A 106 -2.06 17.08 -0.04
CA ALA A 106 -2.19 15.67 0.32
C ALA A 106 -0.84 14.93 0.24
N GLU A 107 -0.08 15.12 -0.82
CA GLU A 107 1.28 14.58 -0.97
C GLU A 107 2.20 15.00 0.18
N SER A 108 2.16 16.28 0.57
CA SER A 108 2.93 16.79 1.71
C SER A 108 2.56 16.09 3.03
N ILE A 109 1.27 15.82 3.26
CA ILE A 109 0.81 15.08 4.44
C ILE A 109 1.30 13.62 4.38
N ALA A 110 1.11 12.93 3.26
CA ALA A 110 1.55 11.55 3.11
C ALA A 110 3.05 11.39 3.41
N PHE A 111 3.90 12.35 2.99
CA PHE A 111 5.33 12.27 3.21
C PHE A 111 5.79 12.68 4.62
N ARG A 112 5.04 13.53 5.31
CA ARG A 112 5.37 13.91 6.70
C ARG A 112 4.93 12.87 7.72
N GLU A 113 3.83 12.17 7.45
CA GLU A 113 3.17 11.25 8.36
C GLU A 113 3.45 9.77 7.96
N LEU A 114 4.64 9.48 7.42
CA LEU A 114 5.05 8.12 7.03
C LEU A 114 5.12 7.14 8.21
N THR A 115 5.30 7.66 9.42
CA THR A 115 5.39 6.87 10.66
C THR A 115 4.04 6.68 11.36
N ASP A 116 2.94 7.11 10.74
CA ASP A 116 1.58 6.92 11.29
C ASP A 116 1.14 5.47 11.09
N THR A 117 1.50 4.63 12.04
CA THR A 117 1.26 3.17 12.03
C THR A 117 -0.02 2.75 12.73
N ILE A 118 -0.93 3.71 13.03
CA ILE A 118 -2.22 3.36 13.64
C ILE A 118 -3.00 2.46 12.68
N SER A 119 -3.44 1.31 13.20
CA SER A 119 -4.24 0.33 12.46
C SER A 119 -5.67 0.83 12.26
N VAL A 120 -6.22 0.52 11.09
CA VAL A 120 -7.56 0.90 10.67
C VAL A 120 -8.24 -0.32 10.07
N PRO A 121 -9.49 -0.63 10.47
CA PRO A 121 -10.28 -1.63 9.79
C PRO A 121 -10.53 -1.23 8.32
N ILE A 122 -10.25 -2.15 7.40
CA ILE A 122 -10.42 -1.94 5.96
C ILE A 122 -11.34 -3.01 5.37
N SER A 123 -12.16 -2.61 4.41
CA SER A 123 -12.95 -3.54 3.63
C SER A 123 -12.24 -3.78 2.29
N TYR A 124 -11.87 -5.05 2.06
CA TYR A 124 -11.46 -5.54 0.75
C TYR A 124 -12.67 -6.10 0.03
N VAL A 125 -12.89 -5.64 -1.19
CA VAL A 125 -13.90 -6.23 -2.06
C VAL A 125 -13.35 -7.52 -2.63
N SER A 126 -13.76 -8.62 -2.02
CA SER A 126 -13.89 -9.89 -2.70
C SER A 126 -15.34 -10.35 -2.52
N PHE A 127 -15.78 -11.37 -3.26
CA PHE A 127 -17.12 -11.98 -3.13
C PHE A 127 -17.48 -12.40 -1.68
N TYR A 128 -16.50 -12.39 -0.80
CA TYR A 128 -16.63 -12.54 0.64
C TYR A 128 -16.10 -11.25 1.28
N GLU A 129 -16.95 -10.51 2.00
CA GLU A 129 -16.56 -9.33 2.77
C GLU A 129 -15.47 -9.72 3.77
N ARG A 130 -14.21 -9.55 3.39
CA ARG A 130 -13.10 -9.68 4.32
C ARG A 130 -12.80 -8.31 4.90
N ILE A 131 -13.02 -8.20 6.20
CA ILE A 131 -12.52 -7.09 6.99
C ILE A 131 -11.08 -7.45 7.35
N GLY A 132 -10.16 -6.63 6.92
CA GLY A 132 -8.75 -6.70 7.30
C GLY A 132 -8.37 -5.47 8.11
N GLU A 133 -7.11 -5.38 8.43
CA GLU A 133 -6.52 -4.19 9.05
C GLU A 133 -5.32 -3.72 8.26
N ASP A 134 -5.13 -2.39 8.21
CA ASP A 134 -3.95 -1.79 7.61
C ASP A 134 -3.62 -0.47 8.31
N ASN A 135 -2.40 0.01 8.20
CA ASN A 135 -2.00 1.25 8.84
C ASN A 135 -2.25 2.48 7.95
N ILE A 136 -2.42 3.63 8.60
CA ILE A 136 -2.75 4.89 7.92
C ILE A 136 -1.68 5.28 6.91
N SER A 137 -0.39 5.12 7.22
CA SER A 137 0.69 5.49 6.31
C SER A 137 0.66 4.66 5.03
N ASN A 138 0.47 3.32 5.12
CA ASN A 138 0.33 2.46 3.96
C ASN A 138 -0.88 2.86 3.10
N LEU A 139 -2.03 3.08 3.73
CA LEU A 139 -3.25 3.48 3.02
C LEU A 139 -3.10 4.83 2.31
N ARG A 140 -2.46 5.83 2.94
CA ARG A 140 -2.16 7.11 2.29
C ARG A 140 -1.22 6.96 1.09
N ILE A 141 -0.16 6.17 1.22
CA ILE A 141 0.78 5.90 0.13
C ILE A 141 0.08 5.17 -1.02
N ASN A 142 -0.75 4.18 -0.72
CA ASN A 142 -1.52 3.44 -1.72
C ASN A 142 -2.55 4.35 -2.44
N LEU A 143 -3.24 5.22 -1.72
CA LEU A 143 -4.14 6.23 -2.31
C LEU A 143 -3.38 7.19 -3.22
N LEU A 144 -2.23 7.71 -2.76
CA LEU A 144 -1.38 8.61 -3.54
C LEU A 144 -0.87 7.94 -4.82
N ALA A 145 -0.39 6.70 -4.73
CA ALA A 145 0.09 5.92 -5.88
C ALA A 145 -1.05 5.65 -6.90
N LYS A 146 -2.23 5.26 -6.43
CA LYS A 146 -3.43 5.08 -7.27
C LYS A 146 -3.82 6.38 -7.97
N TYR A 147 -3.77 7.51 -7.25
CA TYR A 147 -4.06 8.83 -7.81
C TYR A 147 -3.06 9.20 -8.90
N CYS A 148 -1.76 9.05 -8.64
CA CYS A 148 -0.70 9.31 -9.61
C CYS A 148 -0.90 8.47 -10.88
N LYS A 149 -1.18 7.17 -10.74
CA LYS A 149 -1.46 6.27 -11.88
C LYS A 149 -2.67 6.73 -12.68
N LYS A 150 -3.78 7.05 -12.02
CA LYS A 150 -5.03 7.52 -12.65
C LYS A 150 -4.84 8.82 -13.44
N HIS A 151 -4.08 9.76 -12.88
CA HIS A 151 -3.87 11.09 -13.46
C HIS A 151 -2.57 11.21 -14.27
N ARG A 152 -1.84 10.08 -14.48
CA ARG A 152 -0.57 10.03 -15.22
C ARG A 152 0.51 10.96 -14.64
N ILE A 153 0.51 11.13 -13.31
CA ILE A 153 1.52 11.89 -12.59
C ILE A 153 2.70 10.97 -12.30
N SER A 154 3.92 11.49 -12.49
CA SER A 154 5.14 10.74 -12.18
C SER A 154 5.26 10.41 -10.69
N THR A 155 5.56 9.16 -10.38
CA THR A 155 5.82 8.69 -9.00
C THR A 155 7.26 8.90 -8.53
N ASN A 156 8.13 9.52 -9.32
CA ASN A 156 9.56 9.69 -9.01
C ASN A 156 9.83 10.37 -7.67
N LYS A 157 8.95 11.26 -7.23
CA LYS A 157 9.08 11.93 -5.93
C LYS A 157 8.72 10.98 -4.79
N LEU A 158 7.63 10.23 -4.93
CA LEU A 158 7.21 9.18 -4.00
C LEU A 158 8.30 8.11 -3.87
N ASP A 159 8.81 7.63 -4.99
CA ASP A 159 9.89 6.63 -5.03
C ASP A 159 11.13 7.09 -4.27
N ARG A 160 11.58 8.33 -4.50
CA ARG A 160 12.74 8.90 -3.80
C ARG A 160 12.53 9.08 -2.31
N VAL A 161 11.32 9.46 -1.91
CA VAL A 161 10.99 9.60 -0.48
C VAL A 161 11.03 8.23 0.18
N LEU A 162 10.36 7.23 -0.37
CA LEU A 162 10.31 5.88 0.19
C LEU A 162 11.68 5.20 0.20
N LEU A 163 12.48 5.33 -0.85
CA LEU A 163 13.87 4.80 -0.86
C LEU A 163 14.76 5.37 0.25
N ARG A 164 14.50 6.61 0.69
CA ARG A 164 15.26 7.26 1.77
C ARG A 164 14.69 6.97 3.15
N SER A 165 13.45 6.52 3.24
CA SER A 165 12.74 6.31 4.49
C SER A 165 12.91 4.86 4.94
N LEU A 166 13.72 4.64 5.97
CA LEU A 166 13.94 3.32 6.57
C LEU A 166 13.03 3.11 7.77
N GLY A 167 12.85 1.85 8.15
CA GLY A 167 12.05 1.46 9.31
C GLY A 167 10.54 1.51 9.03
N LEU A 168 10.12 1.74 7.80
CA LEU A 168 8.71 1.70 7.42
C LEU A 168 8.33 0.26 7.11
N LYS A 169 7.69 -0.40 8.06
CA LYS A 169 7.14 -1.74 7.87
C LYS A 169 5.76 -1.65 7.22
N ASN A 170 5.41 -2.69 6.47
CA ASN A 170 4.07 -2.86 5.88
C ASN A 170 3.66 -1.74 4.90
N ILE A 171 4.57 -1.31 4.04
CA ILE A 171 4.26 -0.43 2.91
C ILE A 171 4.21 -1.27 1.63
N ASP A 172 3.01 -1.61 1.17
CA ASP A 172 2.78 -2.45 -0.02
C ASP A 172 3.40 -1.87 -1.29
N TYR A 173 3.52 -0.55 -1.34
CA TYR A 173 4.13 0.12 -2.48
C TYR A 173 5.59 -0.26 -2.70
N TYR A 174 6.31 -0.75 -1.69
CA TYR A 174 7.69 -1.24 -1.85
C TYR A 174 7.80 -2.37 -2.86
N LYS A 175 6.80 -3.26 -2.94
CA LYS A 175 6.73 -4.28 -3.99
C LYS A 175 6.82 -3.66 -5.38
N GLN A 176 5.94 -2.70 -5.66
CA GLN A 176 5.93 -2.01 -6.96
C GLN A 176 7.21 -1.20 -7.19
N LEU A 177 7.72 -0.56 -6.15
CA LEU A 177 8.93 0.26 -6.20
C LEU A 177 10.15 -0.59 -6.60
N PHE A 178 10.50 -1.61 -5.82
CA PHE A 178 11.73 -2.39 -6.02
C PHE A 178 11.70 -3.28 -7.26
N LEU A 179 10.54 -3.76 -7.67
CA LEU A 179 10.42 -4.55 -8.90
C LEU A 179 10.54 -3.69 -10.17
N ARG A 180 10.18 -2.41 -10.11
CA ARG A 180 10.09 -1.50 -11.26
C ARG A 180 11.35 -0.69 -11.50
N ILE A 181 11.99 -0.14 -10.45
CA ILE A 181 13.11 0.77 -10.64
C ILE A 181 14.32 0.03 -11.20
N PRO A 182 15.05 0.64 -12.15
CA PRO A 182 16.28 0.07 -12.67
C PRO A 182 17.41 0.19 -11.62
N PRO A 183 18.39 -0.73 -11.64
CA PRO A 183 19.57 -0.63 -10.78
C PRO A 183 20.35 0.66 -11.12
N SER A 184 20.71 1.41 -10.08
CA SER A 184 21.51 2.64 -10.20
C SER A 184 22.43 2.75 -8.99
N GLU A 185 23.74 2.96 -9.21
CA GLU A 185 24.75 3.01 -8.14
C GLU A 185 24.39 3.99 -7.02
N ARG A 186 23.75 5.11 -7.36
CA ARG A 186 23.32 6.10 -6.36
C ARG A 186 22.29 5.56 -5.35
N TYR A 187 21.58 4.47 -5.68
CA TYR A 187 20.55 3.87 -4.82
C TYR A 187 21.02 2.57 -4.18
N TYR A 188 22.14 2.00 -4.61
CA TYR A 188 22.61 0.71 -4.14
C TYR A 188 22.61 0.58 -2.61
N TYR A 189 23.23 1.52 -1.91
CA TYR A 189 23.29 1.49 -0.44
C TYR A 189 21.91 1.61 0.22
N LEU A 190 21.01 2.40 -0.34
CA LEU A 190 19.65 2.54 0.16
C LEU A 190 18.90 1.23 0.01
N VAL A 191 18.97 0.61 -1.18
CA VAL A 191 18.35 -0.69 -1.45
C VAL A 191 18.89 -1.76 -0.53
N LYS A 192 20.21 -1.81 -0.36
CA LYS A 192 20.87 -2.76 0.56
C LYS A 192 20.40 -2.58 2.01
N ARG A 193 20.24 -1.34 2.47
CA ARG A 193 19.70 -1.06 3.80
C ARG A 193 18.24 -1.50 3.94
N HIS A 194 17.41 -1.31 2.95
CA HIS A 194 16.03 -1.82 2.98
C HIS A 194 15.97 -3.34 3.12
N TYR A 195 16.87 -4.07 2.47
CA TYR A 195 16.95 -5.51 2.67
C TYR A 195 17.52 -5.90 4.04
N VAL A 196 18.68 -5.35 4.41
CA VAL A 196 19.41 -5.78 5.61
C VAL A 196 18.73 -5.31 6.90
N VAL A 197 18.24 -4.06 6.95
CA VAL A 197 17.66 -3.43 8.14
C VAL A 197 16.14 -3.65 8.21
N ASP A 198 15.43 -3.34 7.13
CA ASP A 198 13.96 -3.40 7.11
C ASP A 198 13.45 -4.81 6.79
N LYS A 199 14.34 -5.74 6.42
CA LYS A 199 14.00 -7.11 5.99
C LYS A 199 13.02 -7.13 4.82
N ASN A 200 13.08 -6.12 3.93
CA ASN A 200 12.17 -6.03 2.81
C ASN A 200 12.57 -7.02 1.70
N PRO A 201 11.76 -8.05 1.40
CA PRO A 201 12.14 -9.11 0.46
C PRO A 201 12.24 -8.61 -0.99
N TYR A 202 11.47 -7.60 -1.35
CA TYR A 202 11.50 -7.03 -2.71
C TYR A 202 12.79 -6.26 -2.99
N ALA A 203 13.43 -5.72 -1.96
CA ALA A 203 14.74 -5.08 -2.09
C ALA A 203 15.82 -6.09 -2.50
N LEU A 204 15.71 -7.38 -2.12
CA LEU A 204 16.62 -8.44 -2.55
C LEU A 204 16.58 -8.62 -4.07
N VAL A 205 15.41 -8.57 -4.67
CA VAL A 205 15.25 -8.69 -6.13
C VAL A 205 15.98 -7.56 -6.85
N LEU A 206 15.87 -6.34 -6.33
CA LEU A 206 16.61 -5.20 -6.91
C LEU A 206 18.12 -5.33 -6.66
N LEU A 207 18.57 -5.83 -5.50
CA LEU A 207 19.98 -6.10 -5.22
C LEU A 207 20.57 -7.09 -6.23
N ALA A 208 19.85 -8.15 -6.55
CA ALA A 208 20.30 -9.12 -7.55
C ALA A 208 20.58 -8.48 -8.92
N LYS A 209 19.77 -7.47 -9.32
CA LYS A 209 19.99 -6.73 -10.58
C LYS A 209 21.29 -5.91 -10.62
N TYR A 210 21.95 -5.66 -9.49
CA TYR A 210 23.26 -4.99 -9.47
C TYR A 210 24.41 -5.96 -9.73
N HIS A 211 24.21 -7.26 -9.61
CA HIS A 211 25.21 -8.32 -9.82
C HIS A 211 26.49 -8.11 -8.97
N LYS A 212 26.37 -7.57 -7.76
CA LYS A 212 27.54 -7.35 -6.90
C LYS A 212 27.94 -8.63 -6.18
N PRO A 213 29.16 -9.15 -6.38
CA PRO A 213 29.60 -10.42 -5.77
C PRO A 213 29.43 -10.48 -4.25
N SER A 214 29.55 -9.34 -3.56
CA SER A 214 29.34 -9.24 -2.11
C SER A 214 27.90 -9.53 -1.67
N ASP A 215 26.92 -9.50 -2.58
CA ASP A 215 25.51 -9.71 -2.27
C ASP A 215 25.03 -11.15 -2.53
N ARG A 216 25.92 -12.03 -3.09
CA ARG A 216 25.61 -13.46 -3.30
C ARG A 216 25.19 -14.15 -2.01
N VAL A 217 25.88 -13.85 -0.91
CA VAL A 217 25.58 -14.43 0.40
C VAL A 217 24.16 -14.09 0.82
N LEU A 218 23.67 -12.87 0.56
CA LEU A 218 22.33 -12.44 0.91
C LEU A 218 21.26 -13.21 0.14
N VAL A 219 21.47 -13.44 -1.16
CA VAL A 219 20.55 -14.24 -1.99
C VAL A 219 20.57 -15.71 -1.53
N ASN A 220 21.75 -16.27 -1.26
CA ASN A 220 21.88 -17.66 -0.83
C ASN A 220 21.25 -17.91 0.55
N GLU A 221 21.43 -17.00 1.50
CA GLU A 221 20.75 -17.05 2.81
C GLU A 221 19.24 -16.97 2.69
N ALA A 222 18.74 -16.11 1.80
CA ALA A 222 17.30 -16.01 1.54
C ALA A 222 16.75 -17.28 0.88
N LEU A 223 17.47 -17.90 -0.06
CA LEU A 223 17.10 -19.18 -0.65
C LEU A 223 16.96 -20.28 0.41
N LYS A 224 17.88 -20.36 1.36
CA LYS A 224 17.86 -21.36 2.43
C LYS A 224 16.68 -21.25 3.39
N THR A 225 15.89 -20.17 3.31
CA THR A 225 14.67 -20.07 4.11
C THR A 225 13.63 -21.14 3.76
N PHE A 226 13.76 -21.81 2.59
CA PHE A 226 12.94 -22.95 2.23
C PHE A 226 13.02 -24.11 3.25
N GLU A 227 14.17 -24.32 3.88
CA GLU A 227 14.40 -25.36 4.89
C GLU A 227 13.48 -25.15 6.11
N LYS A 228 13.35 -23.89 6.55
CA LYS A 228 12.45 -23.52 7.65
C LYS A 228 10.99 -23.69 7.30
N ILE A 229 10.63 -23.38 6.05
CA ILE A 229 9.27 -23.57 5.54
C ILE A 229 8.93 -25.06 5.51
N GLU A 230 9.84 -25.87 5.01
CA GLU A 230 9.66 -27.31 4.96
C GLU A 230 9.54 -27.93 6.37
N GLU A 231 10.39 -27.51 7.31
CA GLU A 231 10.33 -27.96 8.70
C GLU A 231 9.01 -27.58 9.36
N ALA A 232 8.55 -26.35 9.17
CA ALA A 232 7.26 -25.89 9.66
C ALA A 232 6.11 -26.72 9.08
N CYS A 233 6.13 -27.01 7.77
CA CYS A 233 5.11 -27.83 7.11
C CYS A 233 5.10 -29.29 7.58
N ARG A 234 6.26 -29.88 7.92
CA ARG A 234 6.32 -31.26 8.45
C ARG A 234 5.75 -31.37 9.86
N ASN A 235 5.86 -30.33 10.66
CA ASN A 235 5.44 -30.31 12.06
C ASN A 235 3.92 -30.07 12.24
N ILE A 236 3.19 -29.82 11.16
CA ILE A 236 1.75 -29.59 11.21
C ILE A 236 1.03 -30.93 10.99
N ALA A 237 0.48 -31.46 12.07
CA ALA A 237 -0.35 -32.66 12.02
C ALA A 237 -1.76 -32.41 11.44
N ASP A 238 -2.20 -31.17 11.36
CA ASP A 238 -3.54 -30.78 10.91
C ASP A 238 -3.45 -29.97 9.61
N VAL A 239 -3.91 -30.56 8.53
CA VAL A 239 -3.90 -30.00 7.15
C VAL A 239 -4.77 -28.74 7.02
N SER A 240 -5.67 -28.48 7.98
CA SER A 240 -6.57 -27.32 7.97
C SER A 240 -5.89 -26.02 8.41
N TYR A 241 -4.71 -26.07 9.02
CA TYR A 241 -4.00 -24.91 9.52
C TYR A 241 -2.76 -24.61 8.66
N LYS A 242 -2.85 -23.55 7.86
CA LYS A 242 -1.67 -23.02 7.14
C LYS A 242 -0.90 -22.13 8.11
N PRO A 243 0.35 -22.49 8.49
CA PRO A 243 1.11 -21.64 9.41
C PRO A 243 1.33 -20.28 8.76
N VAL A 244 1.10 -19.20 9.50
CA VAL A 244 1.57 -17.88 9.12
C VAL A 244 3.08 -17.87 9.35
N LEU A 245 3.85 -18.05 8.28
CA LEU A 245 5.31 -18.00 8.34
C LEU A 245 5.75 -16.55 8.38
N PRO A 246 6.65 -16.18 9.30
CA PRO A 246 7.30 -14.89 9.20
C PRO A 246 8.08 -14.85 7.89
N ASP A 247 7.93 -13.76 7.13
CA ASP A 247 8.56 -13.53 5.83
C ASP A 247 8.08 -14.43 4.67
N GLU A 248 6.76 -14.68 4.55
CA GLU A 248 6.18 -15.47 3.46
C GLU A 248 6.65 -15.05 2.05
N ASP A 249 6.96 -13.78 1.85
CA ASP A 249 7.45 -13.26 0.58
C ASP A 249 8.97 -13.48 0.37
N LEU A 250 9.75 -13.77 1.42
CA LEU A 250 11.21 -13.80 1.29
C LEU A 250 11.70 -14.92 0.37
N PHE A 251 11.17 -16.12 0.55
CA PHE A 251 11.57 -17.27 -0.26
C PHE A 251 11.16 -17.10 -1.74
N PRO A 252 9.90 -16.77 -2.09
CA PRO A 252 9.54 -16.48 -3.47
C PRO A 252 10.37 -15.37 -4.10
N MET A 253 10.68 -14.30 -3.35
CA MET A 253 11.51 -13.20 -3.85
C MET A 253 12.98 -13.59 -4.00
N SER A 254 13.50 -14.54 -3.23
CA SER A 254 14.84 -15.07 -3.44
C SER A 254 14.96 -15.85 -4.75
N LEU A 255 13.96 -16.64 -5.12
CA LEU A 255 13.89 -17.31 -6.42
C LEU A 255 13.81 -16.29 -7.57
N LEU A 256 12.99 -15.26 -7.42
CA LEU A 256 12.92 -14.16 -8.39
C LEU A 256 14.26 -13.40 -8.48
N ALA A 257 14.99 -13.23 -7.38
CA ALA A 257 16.31 -12.62 -7.38
C ALA A 257 17.30 -13.45 -8.21
N VAL A 258 17.29 -14.78 -8.09
CA VAL A 258 18.11 -15.69 -8.91
C VAL A 258 17.77 -15.57 -10.40
N SER A 259 16.52 -15.37 -10.76
CA SER A 259 16.15 -15.20 -12.18
C SER A 259 16.80 -13.96 -12.83
N TYR A 260 17.10 -12.94 -12.02
CA TYR A 260 17.88 -11.77 -12.49
C TYR A 260 19.39 -11.95 -12.39
N TRP A 261 19.85 -12.87 -11.56
CA TRP A 261 21.28 -13.13 -11.36
C TRP A 261 21.54 -14.63 -11.17
N PRO A 262 21.57 -15.42 -12.28
CA PRO A 262 21.90 -16.83 -12.22
C PRO A 262 23.40 -17.01 -11.95
N ASP A 263 23.77 -17.37 -10.72
CA ASP A 263 25.14 -17.59 -10.29
C ASP A 263 25.37 -19.07 -9.94
N GLU A 264 26.54 -19.61 -10.28
CA GLU A 264 26.89 -21.01 -10.02
C GLU A 264 26.74 -21.41 -8.56
N SER A 265 26.97 -20.47 -7.63
CA SER A 265 26.85 -20.71 -6.20
C SER A 265 25.43 -21.06 -5.72
N PHE A 266 24.41 -20.79 -6.53
CA PHE A 266 23.02 -21.10 -6.16
C PHE A 266 22.53 -22.46 -6.68
N ARG A 267 23.25 -23.10 -7.61
CA ARG A 267 22.81 -24.34 -8.27
C ARG A 267 22.47 -25.45 -7.27
N LYS A 268 23.35 -25.68 -6.31
CA LYS A 268 23.14 -26.74 -5.30
C LYS A 268 21.84 -26.52 -4.50
N THR A 269 21.63 -25.29 -4.05
CA THR A 269 20.41 -24.93 -3.31
C THR A 269 19.15 -25.05 -4.19
N LEU A 270 19.24 -24.65 -5.46
CA LEU A 270 18.12 -24.80 -6.40
C LEU A 270 17.80 -26.27 -6.72
N GLU A 271 18.81 -27.16 -6.79
CA GLU A 271 18.56 -28.60 -6.91
C GLU A 271 17.79 -29.16 -5.72
N ASP A 272 18.17 -28.77 -4.50
CA ASP A 272 17.52 -29.24 -3.29
C ASP A 272 16.09 -28.70 -3.18
N ILE A 273 15.87 -27.42 -3.52
CA ILE A 273 14.53 -26.82 -3.64
C ILE A 273 13.69 -27.58 -4.70
N SER A 274 14.27 -27.85 -5.87
CA SER A 274 13.59 -28.52 -6.98
C SER A 274 13.10 -29.91 -6.59
N LYS A 275 13.90 -30.68 -5.88
CA LYS A 275 13.52 -32.03 -5.36
C LYS A 275 12.29 -31.95 -4.44
N LEU A 276 12.11 -30.86 -3.71
CA LEU A 276 11.00 -30.70 -2.80
C LEU A 276 9.73 -30.21 -3.50
N TYR A 277 9.88 -29.14 -4.30
CA TYR A 277 8.72 -28.44 -4.86
C TYR A 277 8.20 -29.03 -6.17
N LEU A 278 9.10 -29.53 -7.05
CA LEU A 278 8.67 -30.05 -8.34
C LEU A 278 8.04 -31.43 -8.26
N TYR A 279 8.35 -32.20 -7.23
CA TYR A 279 7.81 -33.57 -7.03
C TYR A 279 6.60 -33.63 -6.07
N LYS A 280 6.29 -32.54 -5.36
CA LYS A 280 5.15 -32.46 -4.43
C LYS A 280 4.02 -31.55 -4.94
N ALA A 281 4.11 -31.03 -6.15
CA ALA A 281 3.22 -29.97 -6.63
C ALA A 281 1.84 -30.51 -7.01
N ASP A 282 0.93 -30.57 -6.04
CA ASP A 282 -0.51 -30.57 -6.28
C ASP A 282 -1.10 -29.15 -6.36
N ASP A 283 -0.29 -28.09 -6.16
CA ASP A 283 -0.75 -26.70 -6.10
C ASP A 283 -0.05 -25.77 -7.11
N PHE A 284 -0.85 -25.06 -7.89
CA PHE A 284 -0.43 -23.85 -8.63
C PHE A 284 -0.06 -22.75 -7.64
N SER A 285 1.17 -22.79 -7.14
CA SER A 285 1.71 -21.76 -6.24
C SER A 285 2.52 -20.75 -7.04
N PRO A 286 2.37 -19.43 -6.82
CA PRO A 286 3.27 -18.41 -7.38
C PRO A 286 4.76 -18.70 -7.16
N THR A 287 5.09 -19.41 -6.07
CA THR A 287 6.46 -19.87 -5.77
C THR A 287 7.00 -20.81 -6.84
N LEU A 288 6.17 -21.69 -7.38
CA LEU A 288 6.57 -22.60 -8.43
C LEU A 288 6.93 -21.86 -9.72
N ASP A 289 6.15 -20.83 -10.06
CA ASP A 289 6.45 -19.98 -11.22
C ASP A 289 7.81 -19.30 -11.08
N TYR A 290 8.14 -18.79 -9.89
CA TYR A 290 9.45 -18.18 -9.64
C TYR A 290 10.58 -19.21 -9.66
N LEU A 291 10.37 -20.44 -9.21
CA LEU A 291 11.34 -21.52 -9.32
C LEU A 291 11.65 -21.85 -10.79
N TYR A 292 10.62 -21.99 -11.62
CA TYR A 292 10.83 -22.18 -13.06
C TYR A 292 11.57 -20.99 -13.68
N GLN A 293 11.22 -19.76 -13.34
CA GLN A 293 11.93 -18.56 -13.82
C GLN A 293 13.40 -18.59 -13.42
N ALA A 294 13.71 -18.96 -12.15
CA ALA A 294 15.08 -19.08 -11.66
C ALA A 294 15.87 -20.14 -12.43
N LEU A 295 15.30 -21.33 -12.65
CA LEU A 295 15.95 -22.40 -13.41
C LEU A 295 16.17 -22.00 -14.88
N MET A 296 15.15 -21.45 -15.53
CA MET A 296 15.25 -21.03 -16.95
C MET A 296 16.28 -19.92 -17.16
N ALA A 297 16.57 -19.10 -16.16
CA ALA A 297 17.58 -18.04 -16.26
C ALA A 297 19.00 -18.55 -16.50
N TYR A 298 19.32 -19.80 -16.08
CA TYR A 298 20.62 -20.42 -16.38
C TYR A 298 20.78 -20.79 -17.86
N ASN A 299 19.67 -21.11 -18.54
CA ASN A 299 19.64 -21.41 -19.97
C ASN A 299 20.69 -22.44 -20.41
N ASP A 300 20.82 -23.53 -19.67
CA ASP A 300 21.81 -24.59 -19.92
C ASP A 300 21.26 -26.00 -19.71
N GLU A 301 22.08 -27.01 -20.02
CA GLU A 301 21.69 -28.43 -19.96
C GLU A 301 21.30 -28.87 -18.54
N TRP A 302 21.94 -28.32 -17.51
CA TRP A 302 21.64 -28.61 -16.11
C TRP A 302 20.22 -28.18 -15.74
N SER A 303 19.86 -26.96 -16.04
CA SER A 303 18.52 -26.41 -15.73
C SER A 303 17.42 -27.09 -16.54
N TYR A 304 17.66 -27.35 -17.83
CA TYR A 304 16.71 -28.07 -18.68
C TYR A 304 16.45 -29.50 -18.23
N ARG A 305 17.49 -30.21 -17.73
CA ARG A 305 17.33 -31.55 -17.16
C ARG A 305 16.39 -31.53 -15.95
N ILE A 306 16.58 -30.62 -15.00
CA ILE A 306 15.73 -30.51 -13.81
C ILE A 306 14.26 -30.25 -14.20
N ILE A 307 14.04 -29.31 -15.11
CA ILE A 307 12.70 -28.98 -15.59
C ILE A 307 12.04 -30.18 -16.29
N LYS A 308 12.78 -30.87 -17.18
CA LYS A 308 12.29 -32.06 -17.89
C LYS A 308 11.93 -33.21 -16.95
N ASP A 309 12.78 -33.46 -15.96
CA ASP A 309 12.54 -34.52 -14.97
C ASP A 309 11.28 -34.24 -14.15
N SER A 310 11.03 -32.98 -13.78
CA SER A 310 9.81 -32.59 -13.08
C SER A 310 8.53 -32.85 -13.90
N PHE A 311 8.52 -32.48 -15.17
CA PHE A 311 7.39 -32.75 -16.07
C PHE A 311 7.15 -34.25 -16.26
N ASN A 312 8.21 -35.05 -16.40
CA ASN A 312 8.09 -36.49 -16.52
C ASN A 312 7.51 -37.15 -15.25
N TYR A 313 7.86 -36.63 -14.10
CA TYR A 313 7.30 -37.09 -12.81
C TYR A 313 5.81 -36.77 -12.70
N GLN A 314 5.41 -35.54 -12.96
CA GLN A 314 4.01 -35.13 -12.94
C GLN A 314 3.15 -35.96 -13.90
N LYS A 315 3.65 -36.24 -15.10
CA LYS A 315 2.94 -37.08 -16.08
C LYS A 315 2.75 -38.52 -15.58
N ARG A 316 3.69 -39.06 -14.80
CA ARG A 316 3.57 -40.42 -14.23
C ARG A 316 2.63 -40.49 -13.03
N SER A 317 2.50 -39.42 -12.26
CA SER A 317 1.61 -39.34 -11.10
C SER A 317 0.13 -39.12 -11.47
N MET A 318 -0.14 -38.69 -12.72
CA MET A 318 -1.50 -38.49 -13.24
C MET A 318 -2.07 -39.76 -13.97
N ASN A 319 -1.22 -40.76 -14.22
CA ASN A 319 -1.61 -42.03 -14.84
C ASN A 319 -1.62 -43.16 -13.80
#